data_b58857c004732099bde4dffb932093f4
#
_entry.id   b58857c004732099bde4dffb932093f4
#
_cell.length_a   1.000
_cell.length_b   1.000
_cell.length_c   1.000
_cell.angle_alpha   90.00
_cell.angle_beta   90.00
_cell.angle_gamma   90.00
#
_symmetry.space_group_name_H-M   'P 1'
#
loop_
_entity.id
_entity.type
_entity.pdbx_description
1 polymer ?
#
loop_
_entity_poly.entity_id
_entity_poly.type
_entity_poly.pdbx_seq_one_letter_code
_entity_poly.pdbx_strand_id
1 'polypeptide(L)'
;MGKVISIPNVIYQDLIRQAEMESPKECCGLLGGNDGLVSSRYPLLNRAAIPETSYFAAPDELFRAIKLMRERGEELIAIYHSHPKTDPYPSEKDLDMAFYAQAVYLIISLKNDVSARAFTIDSPKVSEVAIKII
;
A
#
# COMPACT_ATOMS: atom_id res chain seq x y z
N MET A 1 -21.43 -7.01 -1.83
CA MET A 1 -20.29 -7.85 -2.16
C MET A 1 -19.00 -7.09 -1.89
N GLY A 2 -18.04 -7.74 -1.28
CA GLY A 2 -16.76 -7.12 -0.99
C GLY A 2 -15.88 -7.01 -2.21
N LYS A 3 -15.02 -6.01 -2.22
CA LYS A 3 -13.96 -5.91 -3.21
C LYS A 3 -12.93 -7.02 -3.02
N VAL A 4 -12.28 -7.38 -4.10
CA VAL A 4 -11.13 -8.30 -4.10
C VAL A 4 -10.04 -7.66 -4.91
N ILE A 5 -8.82 -7.67 -4.40
CA ILE A 5 -7.65 -7.33 -5.22
C ILE A 5 -6.83 -8.60 -5.43
N SER A 6 -6.36 -8.78 -6.65
CA SER A 6 -5.51 -9.92 -7.02
C SER A 6 -4.09 -9.42 -7.22
N ILE A 7 -3.14 -10.03 -6.51
CA ILE A 7 -1.74 -9.63 -6.55
C ILE A 7 -0.92 -10.82 -7.02
N PRO A 8 -0.20 -10.70 -8.16
CA PRO A 8 0.72 -11.75 -8.58
C PRO A 8 1.75 -12.04 -7.48
N ASN A 9 2.04 -13.31 -7.26
CA ASN A 9 2.94 -13.71 -6.18
C ASN A 9 4.31 -13.03 -6.29
N VAL A 10 4.81 -12.82 -7.51
CA VAL A 10 6.11 -12.15 -7.71
C VAL A 10 6.08 -10.72 -7.15
N ILE A 11 4.98 -10.02 -7.34
CA ILE A 11 4.80 -8.66 -6.80
C ILE A 11 4.64 -8.71 -5.29
N TYR A 12 3.88 -9.67 -4.79
CA TYR A 12 3.70 -9.85 -3.34
C TYR A 12 5.03 -10.10 -2.64
N GLN A 13 5.89 -10.95 -3.21
CA GLN A 13 7.21 -11.21 -2.65
C GLN A 13 8.10 -9.96 -2.70
N ASP A 14 8.00 -9.15 -3.75
CA ASP A 14 8.72 -7.88 -3.85
C ASP A 14 8.27 -6.88 -2.78
N LEU A 15 6.97 -6.86 -2.47
CA LEU A 15 6.44 -6.01 -1.39
C LEU A 15 7.02 -6.43 -0.04
N ILE A 16 7.05 -7.72 0.25
CA ILE A 16 7.63 -8.25 1.48
C ILE A 16 9.11 -7.89 1.57
N ARG A 17 9.84 -8.07 0.48
CA ARG A 17 11.27 -7.77 0.42
C ARG A 17 11.52 -6.28 0.68
N GLN A 18 10.73 -5.40 0.08
CA GLN A 18 10.86 -3.97 0.33
C GLN A 18 10.60 -3.64 1.80
N ALA A 19 9.54 -4.21 2.38
CA ALA A 19 9.21 -3.98 3.78
C ALA A 19 10.35 -4.42 4.70
N GLU A 20 10.94 -5.58 4.43
CA GLU A 20 12.05 -6.10 5.23
C GLU A 20 13.31 -5.26 5.08
N MET A 21 13.63 -4.83 3.86
CA MET A 21 14.82 -4.04 3.59
C MET A 21 14.77 -2.66 4.22
N GLU A 22 13.59 -2.05 4.31
CA GLU A 22 13.43 -0.70 4.87
C GLU A 22 13.17 -0.70 6.37
N SER A 23 12.87 -1.86 6.97
CA SER A 23 12.67 -1.98 8.41
C SER A 23 13.90 -1.46 9.17
N PRO A 24 13.76 -0.69 10.26
CA PRO A 24 12.53 -0.42 11.04
C PRO A 24 11.65 0.73 10.53
N LYS A 25 11.96 1.28 9.38
CA LYS A 25 11.13 2.32 8.76
C LYS A 25 9.97 1.69 8.03
N GLU A 26 8.86 2.41 7.95
CA GLU A 26 7.76 2.00 7.08
C GLU A 26 8.17 2.21 5.62
N CYS A 27 7.94 1.20 4.78
CA CYS A 27 8.05 1.39 3.34
C CYS A 27 6.73 1.88 2.78
N CYS A 28 6.74 2.44 1.59
CA CYS A 28 5.50 2.87 0.93
C CYS A 28 5.63 2.82 -0.59
N GLY A 29 4.49 2.89 -1.25
CA GLY A 29 4.43 2.91 -2.70
C GLY A 29 3.00 2.77 -3.21
N LEU A 30 2.91 2.56 -4.51
CA LEU A 30 1.63 2.42 -5.21
C LEU A 30 1.60 1.09 -5.97
N LEU A 31 0.40 0.56 -6.14
CA LEU A 31 0.15 -0.59 -7.01
C LEU A 31 -0.79 -0.16 -8.12
N GLY A 32 -0.40 -0.44 -9.35
CA GLY A 32 -1.19 -0.13 -10.53
C GLY A 32 -1.66 -1.39 -11.23
N GLY A 33 -2.73 -1.26 -11.99
CA GLY A 33 -3.29 -2.37 -12.76
C GLY A 33 -4.67 -2.02 -13.27
N ASN A 34 -5.48 -3.04 -13.56
CA ASN A 34 -6.83 -2.85 -14.07
C ASN A 34 -7.76 -3.91 -13.48
N ASP A 35 -9.02 -3.54 -13.26
CA ASP A 35 -10.07 -4.45 -12.82
C ASP A 35 -9.70 -5.26 -11.57
N GLY A 36 -9.05 -4.59 -10.61
CA GLY A 36 -8.64 -5.22 -9.37
C GLY A 36 -7.43 -6.14 -9.49
N LEU A 37 -6.84 -6.28 -10.69
CA LEU A 37 -5.63 -7.08 -10.90
C LEU A 37 -4.41 -6.17 -10.92
N VAL A 38 -3.53 -6.36 -9.94
CA VAL A 38 -2.27 -5.62 -9.86
C VAL A 38 -1.31 -6.12 -10.91
N SER A 39 -0.71 -5.21 -11.66
CA SER A 39 0.29 -5.54 -12.68
C SER A 39 1.65 -4.87 -12.46
N SER A 40 1.71 -3.82 -11.65
CA SER A 40 2.95 -3.06 -11.45
C SER A 40 3.04 -2.52 -10.03
N ARG A 41 4.26 -2.48 -9.51
CA ARG A 41 4.59 -1.90 -8.22
C ARG A 41 5.45 -0.64 -8.45
N TYR A 42 5.08 0.44 -7.77
CA TYR A 42 5.77 1.73 -7.85
C TYR A 42 6.26 2.10 -6.44
N PRO A 43 7.47 1.63 -6.05
CA PRO A 43 8.00 1.96 -4.73
C PRO A 43 8.33 3.45 -4.64
N LEU A 44 8.05 4.04 -3.48
CA LEU A 44 8.31 5.45 -3.20
C LEU A 44 9.19 5.56 -1.96
N LEU A 45 9.93 6.67 -1.87
CA LEU A 45 10.70 6.97 -0.68
C LEU A 45 9.78 7.47 0.43
N ASN A 46 10.01 7.01 1.64
CA ASN A 46 9.29 7.52 2.81
C ASN A 46 10.01 8.76 3.33
N ARG A 47 9.37 9.92 3.18
CA ARG A 47 9.90 11.23 3.58
C ARG A 47 9.31 11.72 4.90
N ALA A 48 8.64 10.86 5.66
CA ALA A 48 8.05 11.26 6.93
C ALA A 48 9.12 11.67 7.93
N ALA A 49 8.77 12.61 8.82
CA ALA A 49 9.68 13.07 9.86
C ALA A 49 10.02 11.93 10.84
N ILE A 50 9.06 11.05 11.10
CA ILE A 50 9.26 9.85 11.94
C ILE A 50 8.88 8.64 11.09
N PRO A 51 9.81 8.16 10.23
CA PRO A 51 9.48 7.12 9.25
C PRO A 51 9.24 5.75 9.86
N GLU A 52 9.58 5.54 11.13
CA GLU A 52 9.34 4.26 11.82
C GLU A 52 7.87 4.05 12.16
N THR A 53 7.07 5.12 12.23
CA THR A 53 5.65 5.04 12.63
C THR A 53 4.71 5.74 11.67
N SER A 54 5.23 6.30 10.59
CA SER A 54 4.40 6.97 9.58
C SER A 54 5.10 6.95 8.23
N TYR A 55 4.35 7.26 7.18
CA TYR A 55 4.93 7.40 5.86
C TYR A 55 4.38 8.65 5.18
N PHE A 56 5.18 9.21 4.30
CA PHE A 56 4.81 10.35 3.47
C PHE A 56 5.61 10.30 2.18
N ALA A 57 4.93 10.29 1.05
CA ALA A 57 5.58 10.34 -0.26
C ALA A 57 5.65 11.80 -0.72
N ALA A 58 6.80 12.21 -1.27
CA ALA A 58 6.95 13.54 -1.82
C ALA A 58 5.98 13.74 -3.00
N PRO A 59 5.31 14.90 -3.09
CA PRO A 59 4.33 15.14 -4.15
C PRO A 59 4.86 14.94 -5.56
N ASP A 60 6.11 15.32 -5.83
CA ASP A 60 6.71 15.16 -7.16
C ASP A 60 6.96 13.68 -7.51
N GLU A 61 7.37 12.87 -6.54
CA GLU A 61 7.56 11.43 -6.75
C GLU A 61 6.21 10.73 -6.97
N LEU A 62 5.22 11.11 -6.19
CA LEU A 62 3.86 10.60 -6.32
C LEU A 62 3.29 10.93 -7.70
N PHE A 63 3.47 12.18 -8.13
CA PHE A 63 3.01 12.62 -9.44
C PHE A 63 3.66 11.84 -10.58
N ARG A 64 4.98 11.62 -10.51
CA ARG A 64 5.69 10.85 -11.53
C ARG A 64 5.22 9.40 -11.60
N ALA A 65 4.99 8.78 -10.45
CA ALA A 65 4.49 7.41 -10.40
C ALA A 65 3.10 7.30 -11.05
N ILE A 66 2.21 8.22 -10.72
CA ILE A 66 0.85 8.25 -11.27
C ILE A 66 0.90 8.52 -12.77
N LYS A 67 1.77 9.41 -13.22
CA LYS A 67 1.94 9.71 -14.65
C LYS A 67 2.41 8.46 -15.42
N LEU A 68 3.41 7.77 -14.90
CA LEU A 68 3.93 6.54 -15.51
C LEU A 68 2.85 5.45 -15.54
N MET A 69 2.11 5.31 -14.46
CA MET A 69 0.99 4.39 -14.35
C MET A 69 -0.04 4.66 -15.46
N ARG A 70 -0.39 5.93 -15.62
CA ARG A 70 -1.36 6.35 -16.65
C ARG A 70 -0.85 6.09 -18.06
N GLU A 71 0.44 6.33 -18.31
CA GLU A 71 1.08 6.06 -19.61
C GLU A 71 1.07 4.57 -19.96
N ARG A 72 1.06 3.71 -18.95
CA ARG A 72 0.98 2.26 -19.11
C ARG A 72 -0.46 1.75 -19.23
N GLY A 73 -1.44 2.65 -19.20
CA GLY A 73 -2.85 2.27 -19.26
C GLY A 73 -3.35 1.61 -17.97
N GLU A 74 -2.70 1.89 -16.85
CA GLU A 74 -3.08 1.34 -15.56
C GLU A 74 -3.84 2.37 -14.72
N GLU A 75 -4.65 1.85 -13.80
CA GLU A 75 -5.32 2.64 -12.78
C GLU A 75 -4.61 2.42 -11.43
N LEU A 76 -4.77 3.39 -10.54
CA LEU A 76 -4.30 3.22 -9.16
C LEU A 76 -5.20 2.21 -8.46
N ILE A 77 -4.66 1.04 -8.10
CA ILE A 77 -5.40 0.01 -7.39
C ILE A 77 -5.21 0.17 -5.88
N ALA A 78 -3.97 0.35 -5.44
CA ALA A 78 -3.70 0.40 -4.00
C ALA A 78 -2.57 1.35 -3.68
N ILE A 79 -2.65 1.89 -2.47
CA ILE A 79 -1.57 2.61 -1.82
C ILE A 79 -1.08 1.68 -0.71
N TYR A 80 0.21 1.34 -0.71
CA TYR A 80 0.71 0.39 0.27
C TYR A 80 1.74 1.02 1.19
N HIS A 81 1.81 0.49 2.40
CA HIS A 81 2.88 0.79 3.34
C HIS A 81 3.07 -0.40 4.28
N SER A 82 4.17 -0.38 5.04
CA SER A 82 4.45 -1.44 5.98
C SER A 82 4.30 -0.97 7.41
N HIS A 83 3.95 -1.93 8.29
CA HIS A 83 3.99 -1.78 9.74
C HIS A 83 5.08 -2.73 10.26
N PRO A 84 6.31 -2.21 10.50
CA PRO A 84 7.41 -3.11 10.92
C PRO A 84 7.17 -3.81 12.25
N LYS A 85 6.42 -3.17 13.18
CA LYS A 85 6.26 -3.66 14.55
C LYS A 85 4.82 -3.79 15.02
N THR A 86 3.85 -3.46 14.18
CA THR A 86 2.43 -3.47 14.56
C THR A 86 1.61 -4.35 13.62
N ASP A 87 0.38 -4.64 14.02
CA ASP A 87 -0.54 -5.45 13.22
C ASP A 87 -0.87 -4.77 11.89
N PRO A 88 -1.28 -5.54 10.88
CA PRO A 88 -1.67 -4.99 9.57
C PRO A 88 -3.06 -4.37 9.60
N TYR A 89 -3.23 -3.36 10.42
CA TYR A 89 -4.49 -2.63 10.56
C TYR A 89 -4.18 -1.13 10.55
N PRO A 90 -5.04 -0.28 9.95
CA PRO A 90 -4.77 1.15 9.90
C PRO A 90 -4.61 1.77 11.27
N SER A 91 -3.52 2.53 11.46
CA SER A 91 -3.30 3.32 12.67
C SER A 91 -4.18 4.58 12.62
N GLU A 92 -4.27 5.30 13.74
CA GLU A 92 -4.97 6.60 13.74
C GLU A 92 -4.39 7.54 12.69
N LYS A 93 -3.08 7.56 12.56
CA LYS A 93 -2.40 8.39 11.57
C LYS A 93 -2.73 7.95 10.16
N ASP A 94 -2.80 6.64 9.90
CA ASP A 94 -3.22 6.11 8.61
C ASP A 94 -4.62 6.59 8.25
N LEU A 95 -5.53 6.62 9.22
CA LEU A 95 -6.90 7.10 9.00
C LEU A 95 -6.92 8.59 8.70
N ASP A 96 -6.13 9.38 9.42
CA ASP A 96 -6.05 10.82 9.23
C ASP A 96 -5.51 11.18 7.85
N MET A 97 -4.63 10.34 7.30
CA MET A 97 -3.96 10.58 6.02
C MET A 97 -4.59 9.82 4.85
N ALA A 98 -5.74 9.19 5.04
CA ALA A 98 -6.43 8.42 4.00
C ALA A 98 -7.30 9.34 3.14
N PHE A 99 -6.69 9.98 2.15
CA PHE A 99 -7.38 10.96 1.30
C PHE A 99 -8.02 10.36 0.05
N TYR A 100 -7.80 9.07 -0.22
CA TYR A 100 -8.26 8.43 -1.46
C TYR A 100 -9.27 7.33 -1.13
N ALA A 101 -10.54 7.73 -0.94
CA ALA A 101 -11.60 6.80 -0.54
C ALA A 101 -11.83 5.67 -1.55
N GLN A 102 -11.44 5.86 -2.81
CA GLN A 102 -11.63 4.87 -3.87
C GLN A 102 -10.47 3.91 -4.01
N ALA A 103 -9.31 4.23 -3.43
CA ALA A 103 -8.15 3.36 -3.47
C ALA A 103 -8.21 2.34 -2.33
N VAL A 104 -7.55 1.22 -2.54
CA VAL A 104 -7.33 0.24 -1.49
C VAL A 104 -6.05 0.61 -0.75
N TYR A 105 -6.07 0.50 0.58
CA TYR A 105 -4.88 0.68 1.40
C TYR A 105 -4.39 -0.69 1.82
N LEU A 106 -3.21 -1.05 1.35
CA LEU A 106 -2.59 -2.35 1.62
C LEU A 106 -1.51 -2.17 2.67
N ILE A 107 -1.59 -2.93 3.75
CA ILE A 107 -0.63 -2.86 4.87
C ILE A 107 0.09 -4.19 4.98
N ILE A 108 1.42 -4.15 4.89
CA ILE A 108 2.29 -5.31 5.08
C ILE A 108 2.87 -5.23 6.48
N SER A 109 2.59 -6.20 7.33
CA SER A 109 3.10 -6.26 8.69
C SER A 109 4.26 -7.24 8.79
N LEU A 110 5.28 -6.83 9.51
CA LEU A 110 6.43 -7.69 9.84
C LEU A 110 6.35 -8.20 11.28
N LYS A 111 5.27 -7.89 11.99
CA LYS A 111 5.08 -8.33 13.36
C LYS A 111 4.80 -9.84 13.38
N ASN A 112 5.61 -10.58 14.13
CA ASN A 112 5.55 -12.06 14.16
C ASN A 112 5.80 -12.61 12.75
N ASP A 113 4.83 -13.32 12.16
CA ASP A 113 4.93 -13.76 10.78
C ASP A 113 4.52 -12.62 9.84
N VAL A 114 5.12 -12.58 8.65
CA VAL A 114 4.75 -11.61 7.63
C VAL A 114 3.29 -11.83 7.22
N SER A 115 2.53 -10.76 7.19
CA SER A 115 1.13 -10.80 6.78
C SER A 115 0.74 -9.51 6.07
N ALA A 116 -0.36 -9.55 5.33
CA ALA A 116 -0.86 -8.36 4.65
C ALA A 116 -2.39 -8.34 4.72
N ARG A 117 -2.94 -7.15 4.91
CA ARG A 117 -4.39 -6.92 4.87
C ARG A 117 -4.66 -5.66 4.08
N ALA A 118 -5.81 -5.61 3.45
CA ALA A 118 -6.21 -4.50 2.59
C ALA A 118 -7.54 -3.92 3.05
N PHE A 119 -7.69 -2.62 2.89
CA PHE A 119 -8.85 -1.88 3.38
C PHE A 119 -9.25 -0.78 2.41
N THR A 120 -10.54 -0.45 2.38
CA THR A 120 -10.98 0.86 1.91
C THR A 120 -11.26 1.71 3.13
N ILE A 121 -10.89 2.98 3.05
CA ILE A 121 -11.01 3.91 4.17
C ILE A 121 -11.79 5.13 3.71
N ASP A 122 -12.98 5.29 4.28
CA ASP A 122 -13.81 6.48 4.10
C ASP A 122 -14.09 6.98 5.52
N SER A 123 -13.09 7.66 6.06
CA SER A 123 -12.99 7.99 7.49
C SER A 123 -14.29 8.56 8.04
N PRO A 124 -14.77 8.05 9.19
CA PRO A 124 -14.11 7.10 10.09
C PRO A 124 -14.30 5.62 9.71
N LYS A 125 -14.99 5.32 8.60
CA LYS A 125 -15.36 3.96 8.24
C LYS A 125 -14.18 3.23 7.58
N VAL A 126 -13.87 2.04 8.10
CA VAL A 126 -12.84 1.13 7.56
C VAL A 126 -13.53 -0.17 7.16
N SER A 127 -13.29 -0.61 5.92
CA SER A 127 -13.85 -1.88 5.42
C SER A 127 -12.72 -2.73 4.86
N GLU A 128 -12.69 -3.99 5.23
CA GLU A 128 -11.63 -4.89 4.73
C GLU A 128 -11.91 -5.35 3.30
N VAL A 129 -10.85 -5.46 2.53
CA VAL A 129 -10.86 -5.93 1.15
C VAL A 129 -10.13 -7.27 1.09
N ALA A 130 -10.71 -8.26 0.43
CA ALA A 130 -10.05 -9.55 0.28
C ALA A 130 -8.85 -9.46 -0.66
N ILE A 131 -7.77 -10.17 -0.31
CA ILE A 131 -6.57 -10.27 -1.13
C ILE A 131 -6.48 -11.68 -1.69
N LYS A 132 -6.24 -11.79 -3.00
CA LYS A 132 -5.98 -13.05 -3.67
C LYS A 132 -4.57 -13.00 -4.25
N ILE A 133 -3.71 -13.90 -3.81
CA ILE A 133 -2.37 -14.05 -4.37
C ILE A 133 -2.43 -15.06 -5.51
N ILE A 134 -1.97 -14.68 -6.68
CA ILE A 134 -2.09 -15.51 -7.87
C ILE A 134 -0.73 -15.84 -8.51
#